data_edd20380255c117f5044afe58e357015
#
_entry.id   edd20380255c117f5044afe58e357015
#
_cell.length_a   1.000
_cell.length_b   1.000
_cell.length_c   1.000
_cell.angle_alpha   90.00
_cell.angle_beta   90.00
_cell.angle_gamma   90.00
#
_symmetry.space_group_name_H-M   'P 1'
#
loop_
_entity.id
_entity.type
_entity.pdbx_description
1 polymer ?
#
loop_
_entity_poly.entity_id
_entity_poly.type
_entity_poly.pdbx_seq_one_letter_code
_entity_poly.pdbx_strand_id
1 'polypeptide(L)'
;NIQLKGGELGYDLSDADEAARITNLIKEREAQGYSYEAADASFELLVRESLGLAEQFFEVLHWRVWTGDEQGLDGDSEAIVKIKIDGEVVKLVGEGFGPLNALDQALTGALKAKYPAAATFDLVDYRVRILDQGHGTDAIVRVLIDMTDGVRTWTCVGVGTNVIEASWEALYDCYHWGLSDAGSRVASLAG
;
A
#
# COMPACT_ATOMS: atom_id res chain seq x y z
N ASN A 1 -10.93 9.11 -17.92
CA ASN A 1 -12.34 8.81 -17.66
C ASN A 1 -12.44 7.62 -16.70
N ILE A 2 -13.13 7.84 -15.55
CA ILE A 2 -13.23 6.85 -14.50
C ILE A 2 -14.06 5.62 -14.89
N GLN A 3 -15.08 5.81 -15.71
CA GLN A 3 -15.92 4.71 -16.20
C GLN A 3 -15.11 3.77 -17.09
N LEU A 4 -14.25 4.32 -17.94
CA LEU A 4 -13.37 3.54 -18.80
C LEU A 4 -12.33 2.76 -17.96
N LYS A 5 -11.63 3.43 -17.06
CA LYS A 5 -10.62 2.79 -16.21
C LYS A 5 -11.22 1.74 -15.28
N GLY A 6 -12.38 2.03 -14.69
CA GLY A 6 -13.12 1.06 -13.88
C GLY A 6 -13.58 -0.15 -14.69
N GLY A 7 -14.07 0.07 -15.91
CA GLY A 7 -14.45 -1.00 -16.84
C GLY A 7 -13.27 -1.89 -17.24
N GLU A 8 -12.09 -1.31 -17.48
CA GLU A 8 -10.85 -2.06 -17.77
C GLU A 8 -10.46 -2.96 -16.60
N LEU A 9 -10.74 -2.55 -15.37
CA LEU A 9 -10.50 -3.34 -14.16
C LEU A 9 -11.64 -4.32 -13.83
N GLY A 10 -12.73 -4.31 -14.61
CA GLY A 10 -13.86 -5.22 -14.45
C GLY A 10 -14.95 -4.74 -13.49
N TYR A 11 -15.00 -3.45 -13.16
CA TYR A 11 -16.04 -2.86 -12.32
C TYR A 11 -17.10 -2.17 -13.16
N ASP A 12 -18.36 -2.35 -12.79
CA ASP A 12 -19.46 -1.64 -13.42
C ASP A 12 -19.62 -0.26 -12.77
N LEU A 13 -19.22 0.78 -13.50
CA LEU A 13 -19.38 2.18 -13.13
C LEU A 13 -20.32 2.90 -14.10
N SER A 14 -21.32 2.19 -14.63
CA SER A 14 -22.32 2.73 -15.55
C SER A 14 -23.31 3.69 -14.88
N ASP A 15 -23.51 3.56 -13.56
CA ASP A 15 -24.31 4.51 -12.80
C ASP A 15 -23.61 5.87 -12.73
N ALA A 16 -24.29 6.90 -13.26
CA ALA A 16 -23.69 8.24 -13.37
C ALA A 16 -23.43 8.90 -12.01
N ASP A 17 -24.31 8.68 -11.03
CA ASP A 17 -24.16 9.25 -9.69
C ASP A 17 -22.98 8.59 -8.94
N GLU A 18 -22.84 7.29 -9.06
CA GLU A 18 -21.74 6.55 -8.48
C GLU A 18 -20.39 6.93 -9.12
N ALA A 19 -20.34 6.99 -10.45
CA ALA A 19 -19.15 7.45 -11.17
C ALA A 19 -18.76 8.88 -10.80
N ALA A 20 -19.72 9.78 -10.64
CA ALA A 20 -19.51 11.15 -10.20
C ALA A 20 -18.95 11.20 -8.77
N ARG A 21 -19.48 10.40 -7.85
CA ARG A 21 -19.02 10.30 -6.47
C ARG A 21 -17.56 9.85 -6.41
N ILE A 22 -17.20 8.81 -7.15
CA ILE A 22 -15.83 8.30 -7.20
C ILE A 22 -14.89 9.32 -7.86
N THR A 23 -15.34 9.99 -8.93
CA THR A 23 -14.56 11.06 -9.57
C THR A 23 -14.24 12.19 -8.60
N ASN A 24 -15.20 12.61 -7.79
CA ASN A 24 -14.99 13.65 -6.78
C ASN A 24 -14.02 13.19 -5.69
N LEU A 25 -14.14 11.94 -5.24
CA LEU A 25 -13.20 11.36 -4.26
C LEU A 25 -11.77 11.35 -4.80
N ILE A 26 -11.57 10.99 -6.06
CA ILE A 26 -10.24 11.03 -6.70
C ILE A 26 -9.69 12.46 -6.73
N LYS A 27 -10.52 13.44 -7.10
CA LYS A 27 -10.09 14.85 -7.09
C LYS A 27 -9.69 15.34 -5.70
N GLU A 28 -10.42 14.93 -4.67
CA GLU A 28 -10.08 15.25 -3.28
C GLU A 28 -8.75 14.63 -2.88
N ARG A 29 -8.51 13.37 -3.26
CA ARG A 29 -7.25 12.67 -3.02
C ARG A 29 -6.10 13.32 -3.78
N GLU A 30 -6.31 13.67 -5.04
CA GLU A 30 -5.29 14.38 -5.84
C GLU A 30 -4.92 15.74 -5.22
N ALA A 31 -5.89 16.46 -4.66
CA ALA A 31 -5.63 17.68 -3.92
C ALA A 31 -4.80 17.47 -2.66
N GLN A 32 -4.83 16.29 -2.08
CA GLN A 32 -4.02 15.89 -0.92
C GLN A 32 -2.61 15.41 -1.31
N GLY A 33 -2.33 15.26 -2.59
CA GLY A 33 -1.03 14.84 -3.10
C GLY A 33 -1.00 13.45 -3.75
N TYR A 34 -2.11 12.71 -3.76
CA TYR A 34 -2.17 11.40 -4.44
C TYR A 34 -2.10 11.56 -5.95
N SER A 35 -1.56 10.54 -6.61
CA SER A 35 -1.60 10.39 -8.06
C SER A 35 -1.84 8.91 -8.38
N TYR A 36 -2.89 8.61 -9.11
CA TYR A 36 -3.27 7.24 -9.44
C TYR A 36 -2.86 6.83 -10.86
N GLU A 37 -2.21 7.71 -11.61
CA GLU A 37 -1.80 7.44 -12.99
C GLU A 37 -0.89 6.21 -13.09
N ALA A 38 0.07 6.08 -12.18
CA ALA A 38 1.00 4.96 -12.12
C ALA A 38 0.68 3.95 -10.99
N ALA A 39 -0.42 4.15 -10.26
CA ALA A 39 -0.76 3.37 -9.07
C ALA A 39 -2.12 2.68 -9.22
N ASP A 40 -2.23 1.79 -10.21
CA ASP A 40 -3.47 1.09 -10.54
C ASP A 40 -4.01 0.24 -9.38
N ALA A 41 -3.14 -0.35 -8.56
CA ALA A 41 -3.56 -1.14 -7.41
C ALA A 41 -4.21 -0.27 -6.32
N SER A 42 -3.63 0.87 -5.97
CA SER A 42 -4.26 1.82 -5.04
C SER A 42 -5.55 2.41 -5.60
N PHE A 43 -5.58 2.69 -6.90
CA PHE A 43 -6.82 3.13 -7.58
C PHE A 43 -7.92 2.08 -7.44
N GLU A 44 -7.62 0.83 -7.70
CA GLU A 44 -8.59 -0.27 -7.60
C GLU A 44 -9.09 -0.45 -6.17
N LEU A 45 -8.20 -0.37 -5.16
CA LEU A 45 -8.61 -0.41 -3.76
C LEU A 45 -9.57 0.73 -3.40
N LEU A 46 -9.32 1.94 -3.91
CA LEU A 46 -10.21 3.09 -3.71
C LEU A 46 -11.58 2.87 -4.35
N VAL A 47 -11.64 2.35 -5.56
CA VAL A 47 -12.89 2.00 -6.25
C VAL A 47 -13.64 0.93 -5.47
N ARG A 48 -12.97 -0.13 -5.04
CA ARG A 48 -13.58 -1.21 -4.25
C ARG A 48 -14.15 -0.71 -2.93
N GLU A 49 -13.43 0.14 -2.22
CA GLU A 49 -13.92 0.77 -1.00
C GLU A 49 -15.19 1.56 -1.27
N SER A 50 -15.19 2.36 -2.32
CA SER A 50 -16.36 3.17 -2.73
C SER A 50 -17.58 2.33 -3.09
N LEU A 51 -17.38 1.13 -3.62
CA LEU A 51 -18.43 0.18 -4.00
C LEU A 51 -18.85 -0.77 -2.86
N GLY A 52 -18.26 -0.63 -1.66
CA GLY A 52 -18.52 -1.52 -0.55
C GLY A 52 -17.94 -2.93 -0.71
N LEU A 53 -16.95 -3.07 -1.57
CA LEU A 53 -16.26 -4.34 -1.89
C LEU A 53 -14.89 -4.47 -1.20
N ALA A 54 -14.56 -3.53 -0.31
CA ALA A 54 -13.27 -3.56 0.38
C ALA A 54 -13.16 -4.79 1.29
N GLU A 55 -11.98 -5.41 1.24
CA GLU A 55 -11.61 -6.49 2.13
C GLU A 55 -10.54 -5.97 3.09
N GLN A 56 -10.67 -6.29 4.38
CA GLN A 56 -9.66 -5.95 5.37
C GLN A 56 -9.02 -7.24 5.88
N PHE A 57 -7.74 -7.43 5.56
CA PHE A 57 -7.00 -8.62 5.96
C PHE A 57 -6.36 -8.50 7.33
N PHE A 58 -6.06 -7.28 7.74
CA PHE A 58 -5.50 -6.99 9.04
C PHE A 58 -5.81 -5.56 9.45
N GLU A 59 -5.88 -5.33 10.75
CA GLU A 59 -6.00 -4.01 11.36
C GLU A 59 -4.65 -3.60 11.95
N VAL A 60 -4.19 -2.39 11.64
CA VAL A 60 -2.93 -1.88 12.18
C VAL A 60 -3.20 -1.24 13.55
N LEU A 61 -2.55 -1.75 14.60
CA LEU A 61 -2.63 -1.17 15.92
C LEU A 61 -1.54 -0.11 16.12
N HIS A 62 -0.30 -0.41 15.75
CA HIS A 62 0.76 0.58 15.61
C HIS A 62 1.96 0.00 14.84
N TRP A 63 2.82 0.90 14.40
CA TRP A 63 4.12 0.57 13.86
C TRP A 63 5.16 1.61 14.31
N ARG A 64 6.42 1.21 14.37
CA ARG A 64 7.55 2.08 14.70
C ARG A 64 8.77 1.65 13.91
N VAL A 65 9.61 2.63 13.60
CA VAL A 65 10.88 2.40 12.91
C VAL A 65 11.98 3.15 13.64
N TRP A 66 13.11 2.49 13.81
CA TRP A 66 14.35 3.09 14.23
C TRP A 66 15.37 2.96 13.11
N THR A 67 16.07 4.03 12.82
CA THR A 67 17.18 4.04 11.89
C THR A 67 18.40 4.60 12.62
N GLY A 68 19.52 3.93 12.53
CA GLY A 68 20.74 4.34 13.21
C GLY A 68 21.89 3.39 12.93
N ASP A 69 23.03 3.76 13.47
CA ASP A 69 24.27 2.98 13.37
C ASP A 69 24.46 2.21 14.69
N GLU A 70 23.59 1.23 14.94
CA GLU A 70 23.67 0.38 16.13
C GLU A 70 24.40 -0.93 15.80
N GLN A 71 25.35 -1.28 16.67
CA GLN A 71 26.07 -2.54 16.53
C GLN A 71 25.15 -3.72 16.88
N GLY A 72 25.12 -4.70 15.99
CA GLY A 72 24.38 -5.95 16.19
C GLY A 72 23.04 -6.05 15.45
N LEU A 73 22.69 -5.07 14.63
CA LEU A 73 21.57 -5.18 13.70
C LEU A 73 22.01 -5.83 12.38
N ASP A 74 21.13 -6.65 11.78
CA ASP A 74 21.28 -7.14 10.41
C ASP A 74 20.84 -6.07 9.40
N GLY A 75 21.41 -4.87 9.51
CA GLY A 75 21.06 -3.70 8.71
C GLY A 75 21.18 -2.44 9.55
N ASP A 76 20.69 -1.32 9.02
CA ASP A 76 20.72 -0.02 9.68
C ASP A 76 19.38 0.39 10.29
N SER A 77 18.35 -0.42 10.12
CA SER A 77 16.98 -0.10 10.55
C SER A 77 16.32 -1.29 11.22
N GLU A 78 15.49 -0.99 12.22
CA GLU A 78 14.62 -1.93 12.90
C GLU A 78 13.19 -1.39 12.90
N ALA A 79 12.22 -2.25 12.66
CA ALA A 79 10.80 -1.89 12.74
C ALA A 79 10.04 -2.83 13.66
N ILE A 80 9.05 -2.29 14.34
CA ILE A 80 8.03 -3.07 15.04
C ILE A 80 6.70 -2.83 14.36
N VAL A 81 5.99 -3.91 14.03
CA VAL A 81 4.61 -3.87 13.52
C VAL A 81 3.71 -4.64 14.47
N LYS A 82 2.66 -4.00 14.94
CA LYS A 82 1.62 -4.62 15.76
C LYS A 82 0.30 -4.53 15.02
N ILE A 83 -0.24 -5.67 14.66
CA ILE A 83 -1.47 -5.79 13.88
C ILE A 83 -2.44 -6.76 14.56
N LYS A 84 -3.69 -6.71 14.13
CA LYS A 84 -4.73 -7.63 14.56
C LYS A 84 -5.24 -8.39 13.34
N ILE A 85 -5.24 -9.71 13.42
CA ILE A 85 -5.73 -10.61 12.37
C ILE A 85 -6.76 -11.54 13.01
N ASP A 86 -8.00 -11.54 12.51
CA ASP A 86 -9.10 -12.36 13.05
C ASP A 86 -9.24 -12.26 14.58
N GLY A 87 -9.09 -11.05 15.12
CA GLY A 87 -9.19 -10.82 16.55
C GLY A 87 -7.93 -11.11 17.36
N GLU A 88 -6.91 -11.72 16.79
CA GLU A 88 -5.64 -11.99 17.44
C GLU A 88 -4.61 -10.90 17.18
N VAL A 89 -3.92 -10.47 18.24
CA VAL A 89 -2.86 -9.47 18.14
C VAL A 89 -1.54 -10.17 17.83
N VAL A 90 -0.90 -9.71 16.77
CA VAL A 90 0.43 -10.17 16.34
C VAL A 90 1.39 -8.98 16.37
N LYS A 91 2.54 -9.16 17.02
CA LYS A 91 3.60 -8.16 17.09
C LYS A 91 4.90 -8.79 16.63
N LEU A 92 5.51 -8.20 15.61
CA LEU A 92 6.77 -8.67 15.05
C LEU A 92 7.79 -7.55 14.91
N VAL A 93 9.05 -7.93 15.03
CA VAL A 93 10.20 -7.08 14.77
C VAL A 93 10.79 -7.50 13.43
N GLY A 94 11.13 -6.53 12.59
CA GLY A 94 11.87 -6.73 11.35
C GLY A 94 13.12 -5.86 11.34
N GLU A 95 14.18 -6.39 10.77
CA GLU A 95 15.43 -5.67 10.55
C GLU A 95 15.70 -5.58 9.05
N GLY A 96 16.33 -4.51 8.61
CA GLY A 96 16.61 -4.33 7.20
C GLY A 96 17.51 -3.13 6.90
N PHE A 97 17.84 -2.99 5.62
CA PHE A 97 18.58 -1.85 5.09
C PHE A 97 17.59 -0.76 4.69
N GLY A 98 17.41 0.20 5.58
CA GLY A 98 16.45 1.28 5.44
C GLY A 98 15.09 1.00 6.11
N PRO A 99 14.34 2.08 6.43
CA PRO A 99 13.06 1.99 7.15
C PRO A 99 12.00 1.15 6.45
N LEU A 100 11.86 1.30 5.13
CA LEU A 100 10.85 0.57 4.37
C LEU A 100 11.12 -0.93 4.37
N ASN A 101 12.37 -1.34 4.16
CA ASN A 101 12.73 -2.77 4.18
C ASN A 101 12.48 -3.39 5.56
N ALA A 102 12.81 -2.68 6.64
CA ALA A 102 12.55 -3.14 8.00
C ALA A 102 11.04 -3.30 8.28
N LEU A 103 10.23 -2.32 7.85
CA LEU A 103 8.76 -2.40 7.96
C LEU A 103 8.19 -3.57 7.16
N ASP A 104 8.69 -3.77 5.94
CA ASP A 104 8.27 -4.87 5.07
C ASP A 104 8.60 -6.23 5.69
N GLN A 105 9.79 -6.39 6.25
CA GLN A 105 10.19 -7.61 6.94
C GLN A 105 9.30 -7.89 8.16
N ALA A 106 9.00 -6.87 8.96
CA ALA A 106 8.11 -7.00 10.12
C ALA A 106 6.69 -7.38 9.70
N LEU A 107 6.15 -6.72 8.68
CA LEU A 107 4.79 -6.97 8.19
C LEU A 107 4.65 -8.36 7.58
N THR A 108 5.59 -8.76 6.73
CA THR A 108 5.63 -10.11 6.16
C THR A 108 5.67 -11.17 7.26
N GLY A 109 6.54 -10.98 8.25
CA GLY A 109 6.65 -11.88 9.39
C GLY A 109 5.34 -12.03 10.16
N ALA A 110 4.61 -10.93 10.33
CA ALA A 110 3.32 -10.93 11.02
C ALA A 110 2.19 -11.59 10.20
N LEU A 111 2.23 -11.49 8.87
CA LEU A 111 1.16 -11.95 7.99
C LEU A 111 1.31 -13.39 7.51
N LYS A 112 2.54 -13.88 7.33
CA LYS A 112 2.82 -15.13 6.60
C LYS A 112 2.19 -16.38 7.20
N ALA A 113 1.96 -16.41 8.51
CA ALA A 113 1.35 -17.57 9.16
C ALA A 113 -0.14 -17.72 8.80
N LYS A 114 -0.86 -16.61 8.70
CA LYS A 114 -2.27 -16.56 8.31
C LYS A 114 -2.46 -16.49 6.80
N TYR A 115 -1.61 -15.73 6.13
CA TYR A 115 -1.63 -15.50 4.69
C TYR A 115 -0.29 -15.89 4.07
N PRO A 116 -0.07 -17.19 3.76
CA PRO A 116 1.20 -17.67 3.22
C PRO A 116 1.64 -16.94 1.94
N ALA A 117 0.70 -16.46 1.15
CA ALA A 117 0.99 -15.70 -0.07
C ALA A 117 1.80 -14.43 0.22
N ALA A 118 1.64 -13.81 1.40
CA ALA A 118 2.40 -12.63 1.78
C ALA A 118 3.91 -12.86 1.80
N ALA A 119 4.36 -14.09 2.09
CA ALA A 119 5.78 -14.45 2.07
C ALA A 119 6.39 -14.43 0.65
N THR A 120 5.58 -14.40 -0.40
CA THR A 120 6.02 -14.32 -1.79
C THR A 120 6.14 -12.88 -2.30
N PHE A 121 5.70 -11.90 -1.52
CA PHE A 121 5.69 -10.49 -1.93
C PHE A 121 7.06 -9.86 -1.73
N ASP A 122 7.62 -9.30 -2.80
CA ASP A 122 8.90 -8.61 -2.79
C ASP A 122 8.75 -7.18 -3.31
N LEU A 123 9.44 -6.25 -2.66
CA LEU A 123 9.58 -4.88 -3.14
C LEU A 123 10.51 -4.85 -4.35
N VAL A 124 10.01 -4.34 -5.48
CA VAL A 124 10.77 -4.28 -6.74
C VAL A 124 11.33 -2.88 -6.98
N ASP A 125 10.54 -1.86 -6.66
CA ASP A 125 10.92 -0.47 -6.87
C ASP A 125 10.27 0.45 -5.83
N TYR A 126 10.94 1.55 -5.56
CA TYR A 126 10.55 2.51 -4.54
C TYR A 126 10.91 3.92 -5.02
N ARG A 127 9.90 4.77 -5.21
CA ARG A 127 10.07 6.13 -5.73
C ARG A 127 9.47 7.13 -4.76
N VAL A 128 10.24 8.15 -4.42
CA VAL A 128 9.84 9.20 -3.50
C VAL A 128 9.82 10.54 -4.23
N ARG A 129 8.76 11.29 -4.05
CA ARG A 129 8.66 12.65 -4.54
C ARG A 129 8.20 13.58 -3.43
N ILE A 130 8.95 14.66 -3.22
CA ILE A 130 8.55 15.74 -2.34
C ILE A 130 7.73 16.72 -3.17
N LEU A 131 6.49 16.97 -2.74
CA LEU A 131 5.59 17.90 -3.40
C LEU A 131 5.74 19.26 -2.74
N ASP A 132 6.18 20.25 -3.52
CA ASP A 132 6.30 21.63 -3.05
C ASP A 132 4.91 22.27 -3.00
N GLN A 133 4.46 22.58 -1.79
CA GLN A 133 3.22 23.34 -1.57
C GLN A 133 3.48 24.80 -1.24
N GLY A 134 4.70 25.27 -1.44
CA GLY A 134 5.09 26.68 -1.30
C GLY A 134 5.31 27.14 0.14
N HIS A 135 5.37 26.24 1.12
CA HIS A 135 5.44 26.58 2.55
C HIS A 135 6.57 25.86 3.32
N GLY A 136 7.75 25.74 2.73
CA GLY A 136 8.96 25.30 3.46
C GLY A 136 8.87 23.89 4.03
N THR A 137 8.78 23.77 5.35
CA THR A 137 8.78 22.48 6.06
C THR A 137 7.47 21.70 5.98
N ASP A 138 6.43 22.29 5.42
CA ASP A 138 5.11 21.67 5.29
C ASP A 138 4.96 20.88 3.96
N ALA A 139 6.08 20.42 3.41
CA ALA A 139 6.09 19.64 2.19
C ALA A 139 5.35 18.30 2.41
N ILE A 140 4.53 17.93 1.44
CA ILE A 140 3.90 16.62 1.37
C ILE A 140 4.81 15.67 0.61
N VAL A 141 4.94 14.45 1.09
CA VAL A 141 5.72 13.39 0.45
C VAL A 141 4.78 12.39 -0.21
N ARG A 142 5.03 12.09 -1.47
CA ARG A 142 4.37 11.01 -2.22
C ARG A 142 5.35 9.87 -2.43
N VAL A 143 4.92 8.65 -2.14
CA VAL A 143 5.68 7.42 -2.35
C VAL A 143 4.93 6.52 -3.30
N LEU A 144 5.63 5.94 -4.27
CA LEU A 144 5.16 4.86 -5.12
C LEU A 144 5.98 3.61 -4.81
N ILE A 145 5.30 2.50 -4.58
CA ILE A 145 5.92 1.19 -4.37
C ILE A 145 5.43 0.22 -5.43
N ASP A 146 6.39 -0.42 -6.12
CA ASP A 146 6.12 -1.57 -6.96
C ASP A 146 6.42 -2.83 -6.16
N MET A 147 5.45 -3.74 -6.12
CA MET A 147 5.56 -5.04 -5.44
C MET A 147 5.29 -6.17 -6.43
N THR A 148 5.94 -7.30 -6.24
CA THR A 148 5.74 -8.50 -7.05
C THR A 148 5.57 -9.73 -6.17
N ASP A 149 4.86 -10.74 -6.68
CA ASP A 149 4.83 -12.09 -6.11
C ASP A 149 5.58 -13.11 -6.99
N GLY A 150 6.36 -12.62 -7.96
CA GLY A 150 7.08 -13.44 -8.93
C GLY A 150 6.29 -13.71 -10.22
N VAL A 151 4.99 -13.48 -10.23
CA VAL A 151 4.09 -13.65 -11.40
C VAL A 151 3.51 -12.30 -11.80
N ARG A 152 2.98 -11.57 -10.84
CA ARG A 152 2.35 -10.25 -11.02
C ARG A 152 3.26 -9.17 -10.46
N THR A 153 3.12 -7.96 -10.97
CA THR A 153 3.67 -6.74 -10.38
C THR A 153 2.56 -5.71 -10.26
N TRP A 154 2.47 -5.04 -9.12
CA TRP A 154 1.47 -4.00 -8.90
C TRP A 154 2.06 -2.80 -8.18
N THR A 155 1.46 -1.63 -8.38
CA THR A 155 1.95 -0.36 -7.87
C THR A 155 0.90 0.29 -6.98
N CYS A 156 1.36 0.75 -5.81
CA CYS A 156 0.55 1.50 -4.87
C CYS A 156 1.18 2.85 -4.55
N VAL A 157 0.35 3.79 -4.13
CA VAL A 157 0.73 5.15 -3.74
C VAL A 157 0.41 5.39 -2.28
N GLY A 158 1.30 6.10 -1.61
CA GLY A 158 1.07 6.64 -0.27
C GLY A 158 1.46 8.11 -0.22
N VAL A 159 0.82 8.85 0.66
CA VAL A 159 1.06 10.28 0.89
C VAL A 159 1.13 10.53 2.38
N GLY A 160 2.07 11.35 2.81
CA GLY A 160 2.22 11.70 4.21
C GLY A 160 3.06 12.96 4.41
N THR A 161 3.21 13.37 5.65
CA THR A 161 4.04 14.52 6.03
C THR A 161 5.53 14.19 6.03
N ASN A 162 5.87 12.92 6.01
CA ASN A 162 7.24 12.43 5.90
C ASN A 162 7.27 11.15 5.06
N VAL A 163 8.48 10.76 4.65
CA VAL A 163 8.69 9.61 3.77
C VAL A 163 8.28 8.28 4.42
N ILE A 164 8.40 8.15 5.72
CA ILE A 164 8.09 6.90 6.43
C ILE A 164 6.58 6.67 6.49
N GLU A 165 5.80 7.71 6.82
CA GLU A 165 4.32 7.63 6.80
C GLU A 165 3.78 7.33 5.41
N ALA A 166 4.28 8.04 4.39
CA ALA A 166 3.89 7.80 3.01
C ALA A 166 4.25 6.39 2.54
N SER A 167 5.42 5.90 2.92
CA SER A 167 5.89 4.55 2.60
C SER A 167 5.02 3.47 3.25
N TRP A 168 4.66 3.67 4.53
CA TRP A 168 3.78 2.74 5.23
C TRP A 168 2.41 2.63 4.56
N GLU A 169 1.81 3.75 4.18
CA GLU A 169 0.51 3.76 3.51
C GLU A 169 0.55 3.01 2.16
N ALA A 170 1.58 3.26 1.36
CA ALA A 170 1.77 2.53 0.11
C ALA A 170 2.00 1.03 0.33
N LEU A 171 2.79 0.66 1.34
CA LEU A 171 3.05 -0.72 1.70
C LEU A 171 1.77 -1.44 2.18
N TYR A 172 0.97 -0.79 3.01
CA TYR A 172 -0.33 -1.28 3.45
C TYR A 172 -1.24 -1.62 2.26
N ASP A 173 -1.36 -0.71 1.31
CA ASP A 173 -2.14 -0.93 0.10
C ASP A 173 -1.57 -2.09 -0.74
N CYS A 174 -0.25 -2.18 -0.88
CA CYS A 174 0.39 -3.26 -1.63
C CYS A 174 0.02 -4.64 -1.08
N TYR A 175 0.02 -4.81 0.24
CA TYR A 175 -0.36 -6.09 0.86
C TYR A 175 -1.85 -6.36 0.73
N HIS A 176 -2.69 -5.35 0.93
CA HIS A 176 -4.14 -5.51 0.79
C HIS A 176 -4.54 -5.87 -0.64
N TRP A 177 -3.96 -5.21 -1.64
CA TRP A 177 -4.25 -5.56 -3.03
C TRP A 177 -3.75 -6.95 -3.39
N GLY A 178 -2.52 -7.29 -3.01
CA GLY A 178 -1.92 -8.59 -3.31
C GLY A 178 -2.68 -9.77 -2.68
N LEU A 179 -3.24 -9.58 -1.49
CA LEU A 179 -4.04 -10.58 -0.79
C LEU A 179 -5.52 -10.59 -1.21
N SER A 180 -6.00 -9.55 -1.91
CA SER A 180 -7.41 -9.40 -2.28
C SER A 180 -7.82 -10.32 -3.42
N ASP A 181 -9.14 -10.47 -3.62
CA ASP A 181 -9.72 -11.15 -4.77
C ASP A 181 -9.30 -10.51 -6.10
N ALA A 182 -9.11 -9.17 -6.14
CA ALA A 182 -8.60 -8.47 -7.30
C ALA A 182 -7.23 -9.00 -7.71
N GLY A 183 -6.32 -9.14 -6.75
CA GLY A 183 -5.01 -9.75 -6.98
C GLY A 183 -5.12 -11.22 -7.42
N SER A 184 -5.96 -12.00 -6.77
CA SER A 184 -6.17 -13.43 -7.10
C SER A 184 -6.73 -13.64 -8.50
N ARG A 185 -7.65 -12.78 -8.96
CA ARG A 185 -8.21 -12.85 -10.32
C ARG A 185 -7.15 -12.66 -11.41
N VAL A 186 -6.24 -11.72 -11.21
CA VAL A 186 -5.13 -11.49 -12.14
C VAL A 186 -4.23 -12.72 -12.21
N ALA A 187 -3.95 -13.37 -11.08
CA ALA A 187 -3.16 -14.60 -11.05
C ALA A 187 -3.82 -15.74 -11.81
N SER A 188 -5.16 -15.91 -11.73
CA SER A 188 -5.89 -16.94 -12.44
C SER A 188 -5.93 -16.72 -13.96
N LEU A 189 -5.83 -15.49 -14.43
CA LEU A 189 -5.76 -15.17 -15.85
C LEU A 189 -4.36 -15.34 -16.45
N ALA A 190 -3.32 -15.30 -15.61
CA ALA A 190 -1.93 -15.48 -16.03
C ALA A 190 -1.48 -16.96 -16.07
N GLY A 191 -2.27 -17.86 -15.51
CA GLY A 191 -2.06 -19.33 -15.54
C GLY A 191 -2.76 -19.97 -16.71
#